data_b5cc80be7ac6ea68a3b3b18b64997617
#
_entry.id   b5cc80be7ac6ea68a3b3b18b64997617
#
_cell.length_a   1.000
_cell.length_b   1.000
_cell.length_c   1.000
_cell.angle_alpha   90.00
_cell.angle_beta   90.00
_cell.angle_gamma   90.00
#
_symmetry.space_group_name_H-M   'P 1'
#
loop_
_entity.id
_entity.type
_entity.pdbx_description
1 polymer ?
#
loop_
_entity_poly.entity_id
_entity_poly.type
_entity_poly.pdbx_seq_one_letter_code
_entity_poly.pdbx_strand_id
1 'polypeptide(L)'
;LFRSVILFALLVKLVCIPLTIKSKKSMLAMSAMNAELQQLQKKYANNRVKLNEEMQKLYEKHGVSPMSGCLPNLIPLPIMMGLYYAVQQPLQYIVGLSRETVIALAQMIGLDQLAGANYTVQILIAEKLNAFVDAAGNFSSDVMNCLQSGETIFPLDFHFFGLNLADTPSISHPSIIWIIPILSGLTAFLSSYIMQKMQGTQNSAAAGQMKMLNFMMPLMSLYFAFILPGAIGIYWIFNNVFTCVQEIILTKTLRGKQEAKQAAEAARIEAEKQAKREAHKAAQKQQSQNAKNKKGDK
;
A
#
# COMPACT_ATOMS: atom_id res chain seq x y z
N LEU A 1 -0.11 -0.03 24.05
CA LEU A 1 0.40 -0.55 22.76
C LEU A 1 -0.56 -0.28 21.60
N PHE A 2 -1.86 -0.58 21.74
CA PHE A 2 -2.85 -0.44 20.65
C PHE A 2 -2.95 0.97 20.06
N ARG A 3 -3.08 2.00 20.90
CA ARG A 3 -3.14 3.41 20.45
C ARG A 3 -1.89 3.81 19.69
N SER A 4 -0.73 3.33 20.11
CA SER A 4 0.55 3.58 19.43
C SER A 4 0.60 2.96 18.04
N VAL A 5 0.06 1.74 17.85
CA VAL A 5 -0.01 1.06 16.55
C VAL A 5 -0.91 1.83 15.57
N ILE A 6 -2.06 2.33 16.02
CA ILE A 6 -2.95 3.14 15.16
C ILE A 6 -2.30 4.48 14.78
N LEU A 7 -1.73 5.18 15.78
CA LEU A 7 -1.03 6.45 15.54
C LEU A 7 0.15 6.26 14.59
N PHE A 8 0.90 5.19 14.75
CA PHE A 8 2.00 4.82 13.87
C PHE A 8 1.50 4.58 12.44
N ALA A 9 0.42 3.80 12.25
CA ALA A 9 -0.18 3.57 10.95
C ALA A 9 -0.62 4.88 10.27
N LEU A 10 -1.23 5.80 11.04
CA LEU A 10 -1.65 7.11 10.56
C LEU A 10 -0.44 7.98 10.18
N LEU A 11 0.58 8.05 11.03
CA LEU A 11 1.80 8.83 10.78
C LEU A 11 2.51 8.37 9.52
N VAL A 12 2.67 7.06 9.35
CA VAL A 12 3.24 6.47 8.13
C VAL A 12 2.46 6.91 6.89
N LYS A 13 1.12 6.88 6.94
CA LYS A 13 0.28 7.34 5.84
C LYS A 13 0.49 8.81 5.52
N LEU A 14 0.57 9.65 6.53
CA LEU A 14 0.81 11.09 6.36
C LEU A 14 2.17 11.38 5.72
N VAL A 15 3.22 10.74 6.19
CA VAL A 15 4.58 10.86 5.62
C VAL A 15 4.61 10.38 4.16
N CYS A 16 3.88 9.34 3.82
CA CYS A 16 3.83 8.79 2.46
C CYS A 16 2.87 9.53 1.51
N ILE A 17 2.11 10.55 1.97
CA ILE A 17 1.16 11.30 1.11
C ILE A 17 1.80 11.79 -0.20
N PRO A 18 2.96 12.48 -0.23
CA PRO A 18 3.51 13.04 -1.47
C PRO A 18 3.82 11.94 -2.49
N LEU A 19 4.33 10.80 -2.03
CA LEU A 19 4.63 9.67 -2.89
C LEU A 19 3.34 9.00 -3.41
N THR A 20 2.32 8.87 -2.55
CA THR A 20 1.01 8.33 -2.96
C THR A 20 0.33 9.23 -3.99
N ILE A 21 0.41 10.56 -3.85
CA ILE A 21 -0.11 11.51 -4.85
C ILE A 21 0.59 11.32 -6.20
N LYS A 22 1.92 11.20 -6.22
CA LYS A 22 2.70 11.00 -7.44
C LYS A 22 2.29 9.70 -8.14
N SER A 23 2.21 8.61 -7.39
CA SER A 23 1.76 7.31 -7.90
C SER A 23 0.32 7.37 -8.42
N LYS A 24 -0.58 8.01 -7.68
CA LYS A 24 -1.98 8.14 -8.10
C LYS A 24 -2.13 8.90 -9.41
N LYS A 25 -1.37 9.98 -9.61
CA LYS A 25 -1.33 10.70 -10.90
C LYS A 25 -0.90 9.78 -12.04
N SER A 26 0.12 8.96 -11.82
CA SER A 26 0.58 7.98 -12.83
C SER A 26 -0.47 6.92 -13.12
N MET A 27 -1.14 6.38 -12.09
CA MET A 27 -2.24 5.41 -12.27
C MET A 27 -3.43 5.99 -13.07
N LEU A 28 -3.80 7.23 -12.78
CA LEU A 28 -4.86 7.91 -13.52
C LEU A 28 -4.46 8.15 -14.98
N ALA A 29 -3.21 8.53 -15.25
CA ALA A 29 -2.69 8.65 -16.60
C ALA A 29 -2.71 7.31 -17.36
N MET A 30 -2.31 6.21 -16.70
CA MET A 30 -2.44 4.86 -17.26
C MET A 30 -3.90 4.48 -17.54
N SER A 31 -4.82 4.81 -16.65
CA SER A 31 -6.26 4.56 -16.86
C SER A 31 -6.81 5.28 -18.09
N ALA A 32 -6.33 6.49 -18.36
CA ALA A 32 -6.72 7.25 -19.55
C ALA A 32 -6.27 6.59 -20.88
N MET A 33 -5.17 5.84 -20.84
CA MET A 33 -4.62 5.15 -22.02
C MET A 33 -5.28 3.79 -22.27
N ASN A 34 -6.20 3.33 -21.41
CA ASN A 34 -6.79 1.99 -21.53
C ASN A 34 -7.44 1.72 -22.90
N ALA A 35 -8.04 2.73 -23.55
CA ALA A 35 -8.62 2.59 -24.88
C ALA A 35 -7.56 2.29 -25.96
N GLU A 36 -6.43 3.01 -25.92
CA GLU A 36 -5.30 2.80 -26.85
C GLU A 36 -4.64 1.44 -26.60
N LEU A 37 -4.46 1.06 -25.32
CA LEU A 37 -3.93 -0.25 -24.91
C LEU A 37 -4.82 -1.41 -25.43
N GLN A 38 -6.14 -1.28 -25.34
CA GLN A 38 -7.07 -2.28 -25.88
C GLN A 38 -6.98 -2.41 -27.40
N GLN A 39 -6.82 -1.30 -28.11
CA GLN A 39 -6.63 -1.33 -29.58
C GLN A 39 -5.33 -2.03 -29.96
N LEU A 40 -4.22 -1.75 -29.26
CA LEU A 40 -2.94 -2.44 -29.47
C LEU A 40 -3.06 -3.94 -29.19
N GLN A 41 -3.72 -4.33 -28.11
CA GLN A 41 -3.95 -5.74 -27.78
C GLN A 41 -4.76 -6.47 -28.85
N LYS A 42 -5.81 -5.86 -29.38
CA LYS A 42 -6.59 -6.43 -30.49
C LYS A 42 -5.76 -6.52 -31.76
N LYS A 43 -4.98 -5.48 -32.08
CA LYS A 43 -4.17 -5.42 -33.30
C LYS A 43 -3.04 -6.44 -33.33
N TYR A 44 -2.41 -6.67 -32.16
CA TYR A 44 -1.25 -7.56 -32.04
C TYR A 44 -1.53 -8.81 -31.23
N ALA A 45 -2.79 -9.29 -31.20
CA ALA A 45 -3.22 -10.44 -30.39
C ALA A 45 -2.36 -11.71 -30.59
N ASN A 46 -1.89 -11.93 -31.82
CA ASN A 46 -1.10 -13.11 -32.22
C ASN A 46 0.43 -12.87 -32.17
N ASN A 47 0.89 -11.66 -31.81
CA ASN A 47 2.32 -11.33 -31.74
C ASN A 47 2.66 -10.60 -30.46
N ARG A 48 2.98 -11.38 -29.40
CA ARG A 48 3.27 -10.85 -28.07
C ARG A 48 4.52 -9.97 -28.03
N VAL A 49 5.54 -10.25 -28.86
CA VAL A 49 6.76 -9.46 -28.90
C VAL A 49 6.44 -8.06 -29.40
N LYS A 50 5.76 -7.96 -30.54
CA LYS A 50 5.37 -6.68 -31.13
C LYS A 50 4.35 -5.90 -30.28
N LEU A 51 3.46 -6.62 -29.57
CA LEU A 51 2.56 -6.02 -28.59
C LEU A 51 3.34 -5.32 -27.47
N ASN A 52 4.33 -5.99 -26.90
CA ASN A 52 5.13 -5.43 -25.82
C ASN A 52 5.95 -4.20 -26.27
N GLU A 53 6.54 -4.25 -27.47
CA GLU A 53 7.26 -3.11 -28.05
C GLU A 53 6.35 -1.90 -28.23
N GLU A 54 5.18 -2.09 -28.83
CA GLU A 54 4.23 -0.99 -29.05
C GLU A 54 3.59 -0.47 -27.75
N MET A 55 3.38 -1.34 -26.78
CA MET A 55 2.97 -0.92 -25.42
C MET A 55 4.04 -0.08 -24.74
N GLN A 56 5.31 -0.46 -24.87
CA GLN A 56 6.42 0.32 -24.31
C GLN A 56 6.51 1.72 -24.95
N LYS A 57 6.44 1.81 -26.30
CA LYS A 57 6.39 3.10 -27.01
C LYS A 57 5.20 3.96 -26.57
N LEU A 58 4.04 3.33 -26.30
CA LEU A 58 2.87 4.05 -25.81
C LEU A 58 3.11 4.63 -24.41
N TYR A 59 3.73 3.86 -23.50
CA TYR A 59 4.10 4.34 -22.17
C TYR A 59 5.12 5.48 -22.23
N GLU A 60 6.14 5.37 -23.08
CA GLU A 60 7.14 6.42 -23.31
C GLU A 60 6.51 7.70 -23.88
N LYS A 61 5.63 7.56 -24.86
CA LYS A 61 4.90 8.69 -25.46
C LYS A 61 4.09 9.49 -24.43
N HIS A 62 3.48 8.81 -23.46
CA HIS A 62 2.68 9.44 -22.41
C HIS A 62 3.47 9.76 -21.14
N GLY A 63 4.78 9.43 -21.10
CA GLY A 63 5.65 9.70 -19.94
C GLY A 63 5.22 8.98 -18.67
N VAL A 64 4.60 7.79 -18.80
CA VAL A 64 4.13 6.99 -17.68
C VAL A 64 4.93 5.69 -17.57
N SER A 65 5.17 5.24 -16.33
CA SER A 65 5.79 3.95 -16.07
C SER A 65 4.79 2.99 -15.42
N PRO A 66 4.64 1.75 -15.93
CA PRO A 66 3.74 0.76 -15.35
C PRO A 66 4.12 0.40 -13.89
N MET A 67 5.41 0.53 -13.54
CA MET A 67 5.88 0.26 -12.18
C MET A 67 5.60 1.38 -11.17
N SER A 68 5.38 2.61 -11.63
CA SER A 68 5.13 3.74 -10.72
C SER A 68 3.82 3.60 -9.93
N GLY A 69 2.87 2.80 -10.42
CA GLY A 69 1.60 2.52 -9.75
C GLY A 69 1.72 1.52 -8.58
N CYS A 70 2.68 0.60 -8.61
CA CYS A 70 2.84 -0.42 -7.57
C CYS A 70 3.81 -0.01 -6.45
N LEU A 71 4.68 0.98 -6.67
CA LEU A 71 5.69 1.43 -5.71
C LEU A 71 5.13 1.76 -4.31
N PRO A 72 4.01 2.47 -4.15
CA PRO A 72 3.43 2.73 -2.83
C PRO A 72 3.01 1.48 -2.06
N ASN A 73 2.68 0.39 -2.77
CA ASN A 73 2.29 -0.87 -2.13
C ASN A 73 3.48 -1.63 -1.55
N LEU A 74 4.71 -1.30 -1.97
CA LEU A 74 5.94 -1.91 -1.43
C LEU A 74 6.45 -1.21 -0.18
N ILE A 75 6.09 0.06 0.04
CA ILE A 75 6.54 0.85 1.21
C ILE A 75 6.09 0.24 2.54
N PRO A 76 4.87 -0.31 2.68
CA PRO A 76 4.47 -0.95 3.93
C PRO A 76 5.32 -2.16 4.32
N LEU A 77 6.01 -2.84 3.39
CA LEU A 77 6.77 -4.05 3.69
C LEU A 77 7.95 -3.81 4.67
N PRO A 78 8.87 -2.85 4.43
CA PRO A 78 9.92 -2.55 5.40
C PRO A 78 9.38 -2.06 6.74
N ILE A 79 8.29 -1.27 6.71
CA ILE A 79 7.64 -0.75 7.91
C ILE A 79 7.03 -1.88 8.72
N MET A 80 6.38 -2.83 8.05
CA MET A 80 5.80 -4.00 8.66
C MET A 80 6.88 -4.90 9.28
N MET A 81 8.05 -5.03 8.63
CA MET A 81 9.20 -5.75 9.22
C MET A 81 9.67 -5.08 10.52
N GLY A 82 9.78 -3.75 10.55
CA GLY A 82 10.11 -3.01 11.75
C GLY A 82 9.06 -3.21 12.85
N LEU A 83 7.78 -3.12 12.51
CA LEU A 83 6.69 -3.36 13.45
C LEU A 83 6.66 -4.81 13.94
N TYR A 84 6.93 -5.77 13.06
CA TYR A 84 7.06 -7.18 13.43
C TYR A 84 8.13 -7.39 14.52
N TYR A 85 9.32 -6.85 14.30
CA TYR A 85 10.38 -6.93 15.32
C TYR A 85 10.01 -6.20 16.61
N ALA A 86 9.38 -5.03 16.54
CA ALA A 86 8.94 -4.30 17.71
C ALA A 86 7.91 -5.09 18.54
N VAL A 87 6.99 -5.80 17.88
CA VAL A 87 5.98 -6.64 18.56
C VAL A 87 6.60 -7.93 19.11
N GLN A 88 7.49 -8.58 18.36
CA GLN A 88 8.12 -9.83 18.77
C GLN A 88 9.19 -9.65 19.87
N GLN A 89 9.86 -8.50 19.86
CA GLN A 89 10.93 -8.17 20.80
C GLN A 89 10.65 -6.83 21.49
N PRO A 90 9.54 -6.73 22.26
CA PRO A 90 9.08 -5.45 22.78
C PRO A 90 10.03 -4.86 23.84
N LEU A 91 10.72 -5.69 24.61
CA LEU A 91 11.65 -5.21 25.61
C LEU A 91 12.87 -4.52 24.99
N GLN A 92 13.36 -5.01 23.85
CA GLN A 92 14.48 -4.40 23.14
C GLN A 92 14.07 -3.20 22.28
N TYR A 93 12.99 -3.33 21.49
CA TYR A 93 12.66 -2.31 20.48
C TYR A 93 11.64 -1.28 20.94
N ILE A 94 10.82 -1.57 21.95
CA ILE A 94 9.85 -0.60 22.49
C ILE A 94 10.39 0.03 23.78
N VAL A 95 10.87 -0.82 24.71
CA VAL A 95 11.40 -0.35 26.00
C VAL A 95 12.84 0.16 25.86
N GLY A 96 13.64 -0.45 24.98
CA GLY A 96 15.02 -0.04 24.73
C GLY A 96 16.05 -0.74 25.61
N LEU A 97 15.70 -1.91 26.18
CA LEU A 97 16.62 -2.67 27.03
C LEU A 97 17.70 -3.36 26.21
N SER A 98 18.90 -3.49 26.77
CA SER A 98 19.96 -4.29 26.20
C SER A 98 19.59 -5.79 26.20
N ARG A 99 20.27 -6.55 25.36
CA ARG A 99 20.07 -8.00 25.31
C ARG A 99 20.44 -8.66 26.62
N GLU A 100 21.48 -8.17 27.27
CA GLU A 100 21.99 -8.63 28.54
C GLU A 100 20.95 -8.46 29.64
N THR A 101 20.30 -7.30 29.71
CA THR A 101 19.19 -7.02 30.64
C THR A 101 18.00 -7.93 30.40
N VAL A 102 17.62 -8.16 29.15
CA VAL A 102 16.52 -9.09 28.80
C VAL A 102 16.83 -10.51 29.27
N ILE A 103 18.09 -10.96 29.14
CA ILE A 103 18.53 -12.27 29.64
C ILE A 103 18.46 -12.31 31.16
N ALA A 104 18.96 -11.29 31.87
CA ALA A 104 18.91 -11.20 33.33
C ALA A 104 17.45 -11.22 33.83
N LEU A 105 16.54 -10.49 33.21
CA LEU A 105 15.10 -10.51 33.50
C LEU A 105 14.49 -11.91 33.28
N ALA A 106 14.86 -12.57 32.17
CA ALA A 106 14.40 -13.93 31.88
C ALA A 106 14.88 -14.93 32.97
N GLN A 107 16.13 -14.82 33.42
CA GLN A 107 16.69 -15.63 34.47
C GLN A 107 15.97 -15.41 35.81
N MET A 108 15.71 -14.15 36.15
CA MET A 108 15.01 -13.78 37.40
C MET A 108 13.62 -14.44 37.47
N ILE A 109 12.90 -14.56 36.34
CA ILE A 109 11.55 -15.15 36.30
C ILE A 109 11.54 -16.64 35.90
N GLY A 110 12.71 -17.31 35.88
CA GLY A 110 12.84 -18.74 35.57
C GLY A 110 12.58 -19.13 34.13
N LEU A 111 12.85 -18.23 33.16
CA LEU A 111 12.74 -18.46 31.73
C LEU A 111 14.09 -18.49 31.00
N ASP A 112 15.17 -18.77 31.74
CA ASP A 112 16.55 -18.79 31.24
C ASP A 112 16.78 -19.74 30.06
N GLN A 113 16.16 -20.92 30.07
CA GLN A 113 16.27 -21.89 28.98
C GLN A 113 15.64 -21.42 27.65
N LEU A 114 14.72 -20.49 27.72
CA LEU A 114 14.02 -19.95 26.58
C LEU A 114 14.66 -18.66 26.06
N ALA A 115 15.41 -17.93 26.89
CA ALA A 115 15.95 -16.61 26.57
C ALA A 115 16.94 -16.59 25.37
N GLY A 116 17.55 -17.75 25.04
CA GLY A 116 18.49 -17.88 23.91
C GLY A 116 17.87 -18.35 22.58
N ALA A 117 16.63 -18.87 22.61
CA ALA A 117 16.13 -19.68 21.51
C ALA A 117 15.06 -19.04 20.63
N ASN A 118 14.23 -18.14 21.13
CA ASN A 118 13.10 -17.61 20.36
C ASN A 118 12.74 -16.15 20.68
N TYR A 119 12.48 -15.36 19.65
CA TYR A 119 12.06 -13.95 19.75
C TYR A 119 10.72 -13.76 20.49
N THR A 120 9.81 -14.72 20.44
CA THR A 120 8.52 -14.76 21.15
C THR A 120 8.64 -14.77 22.68
N VAL A 121 9.81 -15.09 23.21
CA VAL A 121 10.06 -15.13 24.66
C VAL A 121 9.97 -13.74 25.29
N GLN A 122 10.33 -12.68 24.60
CA GLN A 122 10.27 -11.33 25.17
C GLN A 122 8.83 -10.88 25.50
N ILE A 123 7.85 -11.33 24.74
CA ILE A 123 6.43 -11.09 25.05
C ILE A 123 6.06 -11.79 26.37
N LEU A 124 6.43 -13.06 26.50
CA LEU A 124 6.16 -13.84 27.71
C LEU A 124 6.90 -13.24 28.90
N ILE A 125 8.15 -12.79 28.76
CA ILE A 125 8.89 -12.08 29.78
C ILE A 125 8.12 -10.82 30.20
N ALA A 126 7.72 -9.98 29.25
CA ALA A 126 7.00 -8.73 29.51
C ALA A 126 5.66 -8.98 30.24
N GLU A 127 4.92 -10.02 29.85
CA GLU A 127 3.66 -10.40 30.51
C GLU A 127 3.91 -10.87 31.96
N LYS A 128 4.91 -11.72 32.18
CA LYS A 128 5.25 -12.18 33.53
C LYS A 128 5.81 -11.06 34.42
N LEU A 129 6.55 -10.12 33.85
CA LEU A 129 7.06 -8.97 34.60
C LEU A 129 5.92 -8.07 35.13
N ASN A 130 4.76 -8.06 34.52
CA ASN A 130 3.60 -7.31 35.01
C ASN A 130 3.15 -7.79 36.42
N ALA A 131 3.47 -9.02 36.82
CA ALA A 131 3.23 -9.52 38.19
C ALA A 131 4.13 -8.87 39.26
N PHE A 132 5.20 -8.19 38.83
CA PHE A 132 6.15 -7.48 39.70
C PHE A 132 5.91 -5.96 39.70
N VAL A 133 4.76 -5.52 39.24
CA VAL A 133 4.37 -4.10 39.19
C VAL A 133 3.44 -3.81 40.37
N ASP A 134 3.72 -2.73 41.12
CA ASP A 134 2.87 -2.27 42.21
C ASP A 134 1.63 -1.52 41.72
N ALA A 135 0.73 -1.13 42.62
CA ALA A 135 -0.48 -0.38 42.30
C ALA A 135 -0.20 1.03 41.71
N ALA A 136 1.00 1.55 41.92
CA ALA A 136 1.43 2.84 41.35
C ALA A 136 2.08 2.70 39.96
N GLY A 137 2.26 1.48 39.46
CA GLY A 137 2.86 1.19 38.17
C GLY A 137 4.38 1.06 38.17
N ASN A 138 5.02 0.93 39.39
CA ASN A 138 6.46 0.79 39.52
C ASN A 138 6.84 -0.68 39.63
N PHE A 139 7.96 -1.05 39.01
CA PHE A 139 8.52 -2.39 39.15
C PHE A 139 9.20 -2.59 40.53
N SER A 140 9.20 -3.84 41.01
CA SER A 140 9.90 -4.23 42.21
C SER A 140 11.42 -4.01 42.10
N SER A 141 12.09 -3.94 43.27
CA SER A 141 13.55 -3.82 43.39
C SER A 141 14.29 -4.93 42.62
N ASP A 142 13.74 -6.15 42.59
CA ASP A 142 14.37 -7.27 41.92
C ASP A 142 14.45 -7.03 40.39
N VAL A 143 13.39 -6.51 39.80
CA VAL A 143 13.38 -6.12 38.38
C VAL A 143 14.36 -4.96 38.12
N MET A 144 14.34 -3.95 39.02
CA MET A 144 15.21 -2.78 38.86
C MET A 144 16.70 -3.12 38.97
N ASN A 145 17.05 -4.12 39.78
CA ASN A 145 18.43 -4.61 39.94
C ASN A 145 18.96 -5.34 38.69
N CYS A 146 18.08 -5.80 37.78
CA CYS A 146 18.49 -6.40 36.51
C CYS A 146 18.86 -5.36 35.46
N LEU A 147 18.46 -4.08 35.63
CA LEU A 147 18.69 -3.02 34.66
C LEU A 147 20.13 -2.54 34.67
N GLN A 148 20.66 -2.22 33.49
CA GLN A 148 21.96 -1.56 33.39
C GLN A 148 21.82 -0.05 33.64
N SER A 149 22.95 0.60 33.90
CA SER A 149 23.00 2.05 34.14
C SER A 149 22.42 2.83 32.97
N GLY A 150 21.38 3.63 33.23
CA GLY A 150 20.70 4.45 32.21
C GLY A 150 19.52 3.75 31.53
N GLU A 151 19.26 2.48 31.77
CA GLU A 151 18.07 1.80 31.28
C GLU A 151 16.83 2.16 32.13
N THR A 152 15.69 2.21 31.49
CA THR A 152 14.39 2.41 32.14
C THR A 152 13.42 1.35 31.66
N ILE A 153 12.53 0.92 32.54
CA ILE A 153 11.50 -0.06 32.23
C ILE A 153 10.12 0.47 32.60
N PHE A 154 9.13 0.15 31.79
CA PHE A 154 7.72 0.44 32.07
C PHE A 154 6.86 -0.77 31.70
N PRO A 155 5.70 -0.97 32.37
CA PRO A 155 4.84 -2.11 32.11
C PRO A 155 4.25 -2.04 30.71
N LEU A 156 4.25 -3.18 30.00
CA LEU A 156 3.69 -3.34 28.69
C LEU A 156 2.34 -4.06 28.79
N ASP A 157 1.29 -3.38 28.35
CA ASP A 157 -0.04 -3.98 28.23
C ASP A 157 -0.34 -4.33 26.76
N PHE A 158 -0.54 -5.62 26.52
CA PHE A 158 -0.89 -6.17 25.20
C PHE A 158 -2.40 -6.37 25.03
N HIS A 159 -3.20 -6.11 26.08
CA HIS A 159 -4.64 -6.34 26.04
C HIS A 159 -5.40 -5.18 25.38
N PHE A 160 -6.38 -5.55 24.56
CA PHE A 160 -7.29 -4.62 23.91
C PHE A 160 -8.67 -5.26 23.76
N PHE A 161 -9.69 -4.68 24.39
CA PHE A 161 -11.05 -5.23 24.46
C PHE A 161 -11.12 -6.72 24.82
N GLY A 162 -10.27 -7.14 25.78
CA GLY A 162 -10.20 -8.53 26.22
C GLY A 162 -9.41 -9.47 25.30
N LEU A 163 -8.83 -8.95 24.20
CA LEU A 163 -7.95 -9.70 23.32
C LEU A 163 -6.51 -9.45 23.71
N ASN A 164 -5.72 -10.50 23.86
CA ASN A 164 -4.28 -10.38 23.96
C ASN A 164 -3.67 -10.24 22.55
N LEU A 165 -3.21 -9.05 22.20
CA LEU A 165 -2.65 -8.74 20.88
C LEU A 165 -1.26 -9.33 20.63
N ALA A 166 -0.61 -9.85 21.69
CA ALA A 166 0.63 -10.60 21.59
C ALA A 166 0.41 -12.01 21.02
N ASP A 167 -0.79 -12.56 21.23
CA ASP A 167 -1.14 -13.89 20.74
C ASP A 167 -1.20 -13.94 19.23
N THR A 168 -0.77 -15.07 18.68
CA THR A 168 -0.91 -15.37 17.25
C THR A 168 -2.17 -16.22 17.05
N PRO A 169 -3.11 -15.78 16.20
CA PRO A 169 -4.28 -16.59 15.87
C PRO A 169 -3.84 -17.93 15.27
N SER A 170 -4.41 -19.04 15.76
CA SER A 170 -4.10 -20.38 15.27
C SER A 170 -5.28 -20.96 14.50
N ILE A 171 -5.02 -21.50 13.32
CA ILE A 171 -6.07 -22.18 12.52
C ILE A 171 -6.52 -23.47 13.23
N SER A 172 -5.60 -24.14 13.96
CA SER A 172 -5.88 -25.38 14.67
C SER A 172 -6.69 -25.19 15.95
N HIS A 173 -6.63 -24.00 16.55
CA HIS A 173 -7.28 -23.67 17.82
C HIS A 173 -8.08 -22.38 17.69
N PRO A 174 -9.35 -22.46 17.22
CA PRO A 174 -10.21 -21.29 17.11
C PRO A 174 -10.41 -20.61 18.46
N SER A 175 -10.21 -19.32 18.50
CA SER A 175 -10.36 -18.48 19.68
C SER A 175 -10.91 -17.10 19.29
N ILE A 176 -11.27 -16.29 20.29
CA ILE A 176 -11.84 -14.95 20.04
C ILE A 176 -10.90 -14.04 19.22
N ILE A 177 -9.58 -14.30 19.24
CA ILE A 177 -8.59 -13.53 18.47
C ILE A 177 -8.74 -13.71 16.95
N TRP A 178 -9.50 -14.71 16.49
CA TRP A 178 -9.86 -14.89 15.06
C TRP A 178 -10.62 -13.71 14.46
N ILE A 179 -11.22 -12.87 15.30
CA ILE A 179 -11.87 -11.64 14.84
C ILE A 179 -10.90 -10.74 14.09
N ILE A 180 -9.60 -10.75 14.48
CA ILE A 180 -8.56 -9.90 13.88
C ILE A 180 -8.26 -10.31 12.43
N PRO A 181 -7.88 -11.58 12.11
CA PRO A 181 -7.68 -11.99 10.73
C PRO A 181 -8.95 -11.87 9.87
N ILE A 182 -10.13 -12.15 10.40
CA ILE A 182 -11.39 -11.98 9.68
C ILE A 182 -11.61 -10.51 9.31
N LEU A 183 -11.48 -9.58 10.25
CA LEU A 183 -11.60 -8.15 9.99
C LEU A 183 -10.50 -7.63 9.06
N SER A 184 -9.27 -8.14 9.19
CA SER A 184 -8.16 -7.79 8.30
C SER A 184 -8.45 -8.20 6.86
N GLY A 185 -8.90 -9.43 6.65
CA GLY A 185 -9.30 -9.93 5.33
C GLY A 185 -10.49 -9.16 4.74
N LEU A 186 -11.52 -8.89 5.57
CA LEU A 186 -12.72 -8.15 5.15
C LEU A 186 -12.37 -6.70 4.74
N THR A 187 -11.58 -6.00 5.55
CA THR A 187 -11.16 -4.62 5.24
C THR A 187 -10.25 -4.56 4.02
N ALA A 188 -9.36 -5.54 3.84
CA ALA A 188 -8.52 -5.66 2.65
C ALA A 188 -9.35 -5.91 1.39
N PHE A 189 -10.33 -6.81 1.46
CA PHE A 189 -11.24 -7.11 0.35
C PHE A 189 -12.09 -5.89 -0.02
N LEU A 190 -12.69 -5.22 0.98
CA LEU A 190 -13.50 -4.03 0.76
C LEU A 190 -12.68 -2.89 0.15
N SER A 191 -11.47 -2.65 0.66
CA SER A 191 -10.54 -1.66 0.13
C SER A 191 -10.18 -1.97 -1.34
N SER A 192 -9.85 -3.22 -1.64
CA SER A 192 -9.54 -3.68 -3.00
C SER A 192 -10.74 -3.52 -3.95
N TYR A 193 -11.94 -3.85 -3.51
CA TYR A 193 -13.17 -3.68 -4.29
C TYR A 193 -13.45 -2.21 -4.63
N ILE A 194 -13.34 -1.33 -3.62
CA ILE A 194 -13.53 0.12 -3.82
C ILE A 194 -12.49 0.67 -4.80
N MET A 195 -11.22 0.29 -4.64
CA MET A 195 -10.14 0.71 -5.54
C MET A 195 -10.39 0.27 -6.98
N GLN A 196 -10.81 -0.98 -7.21
CA GLN A 196 -11.14 -1.48 -8.55
C GLN A 196 -12.27 -0.70 -9.19
N LYS A 197 -13.35 -0.44 -8.45
CA LYS A 197 -14.49 0.33 -8.93
C LYS A 197 -14.12 1.76 -9.29
N MET A 198 -13.22 2.37 -8.53
CA MET A 198 -12.77 3.75 -8.76
C MET A 198 -11.77 3.87 -9.90
N GLN A 199 -11.00 2.84 -10.21
CA GLN A 199 -9.99 2.85 -11.28
C GLN A 199 -10.56 2.61 -12.68
N GLY A 200 -11.79 2.12 -12.80
CA GLY A 200 -12.47 1.94 -14.09
C GLY A 200 -11.84 0.91 -15.05
N THR A 201 -10.96 0.04 -14.57
CA THR A 201 -10.16 -0.91 -15.37
C THR A 201 -10.92 -2.19 -15.75
N GLN A 202 -12.17 -2.10 -16.17
CA GLN A 202 -13.00 -3.33 -16.27
C GLN A 202 -12.76 -4.21 -17.50
N ASN A 203 -12.11 -3.77 -18.60
CA ASN A 203 -12.17 -4.50 -19.86
C ASN A 203 -10.87 -4.67 -20.66
N SER A 204 -9.68 -4.64 -20.07
CA SER A 204 -8.43 -4.92 -20.80
C SER A 204 -7.83 -6.29 -20.43
N ALA A 205 -7.07 -6.92 -21.35
CA ALA A 205 -6.36 -8.17 -21.04
C ALA A 205 -5.33 -7.99 -19.90
N ALA A 206 -4.75 -6.79 -19.75
CA ALA A 206 -4.01 -6.37 -18.56
C ALA A 206 -4.89 -6.34 -17.30
N ALA A 207 -6.21 -6.18 -17.45
CA ALA A 207 -7.17 -6.26 -16.35
C ALA A 207 -7.27 -7.68 -15.76
N GLY A 208 -7.01 -8.73 -16.54
CA GLY A 208 -6.99 -10.10 -16.03
C GLY A 208 -5.86 -10.31 -15.02
N GLN A 209 -4.65 -9.88 -15.35
CA GLN A 209 -3.49 -9.95 -14.46
C GLN A 209 -3.66 -9.03 -13.23
N MET A 210 -4.22 -7.84 -13.44
CA MET A 210 -4.52 -6.89 -12.37
C MET A 210 -5.65 -7.41 -11.46
N LYS A 211 -6.68 -8.06 -12.01
CA LYS A 211 -7.75 -8.70 -11.22
C LYS A 211 -7.21 -9.83 -10.35
N MET A 212 -6.31 -10.66 -10.90
CA MET A 212 -5.66 -11.73 -10.14
C MET A 212 -4.83 -11.17 -8.97
N LEU A 213 -4.01 -10.14 -9.20
CA LEU A 213 -3.24 -9.47 -8.15
C LEU A 213 -4.15 -8.86 -7.08
N ASN A 214 -5.22 -8.19 -7.50
CA ASN A 214 -6.18 -7.54 -6.60
C ASN A 214 -6.97 -8.55 -5.74
N PHE A 215 -7.17 -9.77 -6.21
CA PHE A 215 -7.79 -10.84 -5.44
C PHE A 215 -6.79 -11.56 -4.53
N MET A 216 -5.55 -11.74 -5.00
CA MET A 216 -4.50 -12.41 -4.25
C MET A 216 -4.03 -11.59 -3.03
N MET A 217 -4.00 -10.25 -3.13
CA MET A 217 -3.59 -9.38 -2.02
C MET A 217 -4.47 -9.52 -0.76
N PRO A 218 -5.82 -9.49 -0.83
CA PRO A 218 -6.67 -9.75 0.34
C PRO A 218 -6.49 -11.14 0.93
N LEU A 219 -6.31 -12.18 0.09
CA LEU A 219 -6.04 -13.55 0.56
C LEU A 219 -4.71 -13.64 1.29
N MET A 220 -3.68 -12.98 0.76
CA MET A 220 -2.37 -12.91 1.40
C MET A 220 -2.43 -12.14 2.73
N SER A 221 -3.21 -11.06 2.80
CA SER A 221 -3.46 -10.32 4.04
C SER A 221 -4.14 -11.19 5.09
N LEU A 222 -5.15 -11.97 4.69
CA LEU A 222 -5.82 -12.93 5.57
C LEU A 222 -4.85 -14.01 6.08
N TYR A 223 -4.06 -14.60 5.18
CA TYR A 223 -3.07 -15.61 5.53
C TYR A 223 -2.03 -15.09 6.55
N PHE A 224 -1.44 -13.93 6.27
CA PHE A 224 -0.47 -13.33 7.19
C PHE A 224 -1.09 -12.95 8.53
N ALA A 225 -2.35 -12.54 8.56
CA ALA A 225 -3.02 -12.23 9.82
C ALA A 225 -3.26 -13.47 10.71
N PHE A 226 -3.18 -14.70 10.15
CA PHE A 226 -3.24 -15.94 10.91
C PHE A 226 -1.88 -16.43 11.42
N ILE A 227 -0.77 -15.97 10.85
CA ILE A 227 0.58 -16.43 11.23
C ILE A 227 1.39 -15.37 11.99
N LEU A 228 0.86 -14.15 12.10
CA LEU A 228 1.49 -13.05 12.80
C LEU A 228 0.71 -12.67 14.06
N PRO A 229 1.36 -12.08 15.08
CA PRO A 229 0.69 -11.59 16.27
C PRO A 229 -0.47 -10.66 15.97
N GLY A 230 -1.51 -10.68 16.82
CA GLY A 230 -2.73 -9.89 16.64
C GLY A 230 -2.48 -8.39 16.49
N ALA A 231 -1.44 -7.84 17.13
CA ALA A 231 -1.04 -6.45 16.99
C ALA A 231 -0.74 -6.05 15.52
N ILE A 232 -0.13 -6.96 14.75
CA ILE A 232 0.16 -6.73 13.33
C ILE A 232 -1.12 -6.79 12.50
N GLY A 233 -2.04 -7.70 12.84
CA GLY A 233 -3.36 -7.74 12.23
C GLY A 233 -4.17 -6.45 12.44
N ILE A 234 -4.11 -5.87 13.64
CA ILE A 234 -4.68 -4.55 13.94
C ILE A 234 -4.06 -3.46 13.07
N TYR A 235 -2.73 -3.43 12.95
CA TYR A 235 -2.06 -2.50 12.03
C TYR A 235 -2.62 -2.65 10.61
N TRP A 236 -2.81 -3.87 10.11
CA TRP A 236 -3.34 -4.13 8.78
C TRP A 236 -4.76 -3.61 8.58
N ILE A 237 -5.64 -3.83 9.57
CA ILE A 237 -7.02 -3.32 9.54
C ILE A 237 -7.01 -1.80 9.36
N PHE A 238 -6.29 -1.07 10.24
CA PHE A 238 -6.24 0.40 10.15
C PHE A 238 -5.52 0.90 8.91
N ASN A 239 -4.45 0.21 8.49
CA ASN A 239 -3.77 0.53 7.23
C ASN A 239 -4.71 0.41 6.02
N ASN A 240 -5.55 -0.63 5.96
CA ASN A 240 -6.54 -0.81 4.89
C ASN A 240 -7.62 0.29 4.93
N VAL A 241 -8.13 0.62 6.12
CA VAL A 241 -9.12 1.69 6.30
C VAL A 241 -8.54 3.03 5.87
N PHE A 242 -7.34 3.40 6.35
CA PHE A 242 -6.69 4.66 5.98
C PHE A 242 -6.36 4.70 4.49
N THR A 243 -5.93 3.58 3.88
CA THR A 243 -5.70 3.47 2.44
C THR A 243 -7.00 3.74 1.68
N CYS A 244 -8.11 3.13 2.10
CA CYS A 244 -9.41 3.32 1.46
C CYS A 244 -9.86 4.79 1.51
N VAL A 245 -9.78 5.43 2.68
CA VAL A 245 -10.13 6.84 2.84
C VAL A 245 -9.23 7.74 1.99
N GLN A 246 -7.91 7.53 2.06
CA GLN A 246 -6.94 8.27 1.26
C GLN A 246 -7.21 8.13 -0.24
N GLU A 247 -7.50 6.92 -0.71
CA GLU A 247 -7.79 6.61 -2.10
C GLU A 247 -9.05 7.32 -2.60
N ILE A 248 -10.12 7.33 -1.81
CA ILE A 248 -11.36 8.05 -2.12
C ILE A 248 -11.09 9.54 -2.27
N ILE A 249 -10.39 10.13 -1.31
CA ILE A 249 -10.07 11.56 -1.31
C ILE A 249 -9.21 11.93 -2.53
N LEU A 250 -8.11 11.20 -2.74
CA LEU A 250 -7.17 11.48 -3.83
C LEU A 250 -7.82 11.26 -5.21
N THR A 251 -8.63 10.22 -5.37
CA THR A 251 -9.31 9.98 -6.64
C THR A 251 -10.29 11.09 -6.96
N LYS A 252 -11.14 11.48 -6.01
CA LYS A 252 -12.09 12.59 -6.22
C LYS A 252 -11.39 13.90 -6.55
N THR A 253 -10.29 14.21 -5.85
CA THR A 253 -9.56 15.47 -6.02
C THR A 253 -8.74 15.54 -7.32
N LEU A 254 -8.09 14.42 -7.69
CA LEU A 254 -7.16 14.39 -8.82
C LEU A 254 -7.85 14.06 -10.14
N ARG A 255 -8.93 13.25 -10.13
CA ARG A 255 -9.62 12.82 -11.33
C ARG A 255 -10.24 14.00 -12.08
N GLY A 256 -10.93 14.89 -11.37
CA GLY A 256 -11.51 16.09 -12.00
C GLY A 256 -10.48 16.98 -12.67
N LYS A 257 -9.31 17.17 -12.03
CA LYS A 257 -8.20 17.94 -12.62
C LYS A 257 -7.62 17.27 -13.86
N GLN A 258 -7.55 15.96 -13.88
CA GLN A 258 -7.00 15.21 -15.00
C GLN A 258 -7.97 15.13 -16.17
N GLU A 259 -9.26 14.94 -15.93
CA GLU A 259 -10.32 14.98 -16.94
C GLU A 259 -10.37 16.36 -17.62
N ALA A 260 -10.28 17.45 -16.86
CA ALA A 260 -10.21 18.80 -17.39
C ALA A 260 -8.96 19.03 -18.26
N LYS A 261 -7.79 18.51 -17.83
CA LYS A 261 -6.55 18.60 -18.64
C LYS A 261 -6.65 17.80 -19.94
N GLN A 262 -7.21 16.61 -19.90
CA GLN A 262 -7.42 15.77 -21.09
C GLN A 262 -8.43 16.37 -22.06
N ALA A 263 -9.52 16.94 -21.56
CA ALA A 263 -10.49 17.66 -22.38
C ALA A 263 -9.86 18.86 -23.10
N ALA A 264 -9.03 19.64 -22.39
CA ALA A 264 -8.31 20.77 -22.97
C ALA A 264 -7.30 20.33 -24.04
N GLU A 265 -6.58 19.24 -23.81
CA GLU A 265 -5.62 18.69 -24.76
C GLU A 265 -6.31 18.09 -26.00
N ALA A 266 -7.42 17.38 -25.82
CA ALA A 266 -8.25 16.87 -26.91
C ALA A 266 -8.80 18.00 -27.78
N ALA A 267 -9.34 19.06 -27.16
CA ALA A 267 -9.81 20.25 -27.87
C ALA A 267 -8.69 20.94 -28.69
N ARG A 268 -7.46 21.02 -28.10
CA ARG A 268 -6.30 21.56 -28.81
C ARG A 268 -5.90 20.73 -30.03
N ILE A 269 -5.87 19.40 -29.90
CA ILE A 269 -5.56 18.47 -30.99
C ILE A 269 -6.64 18.58 -32.11
N GLU A 270 -7.90 18.72 -31.74
CA GLU A 270 -9.00 18.83 -32.68
C GLU A 270 -8.95 20.16 -33.42
N ALA A 271 -8.65 21.26 -32.74
CA ALA A 271 -8.42 22.56 -33.33
C ALA A 271 -7.23 22.55 -34.33
N GLU A 272 -6.12 21.88 -33.97
CA GLU A 272 -4.97 21.73 -34.87
C GLU A 272 -5.30 20.89 -36.11
N LYS A 273 -6.08 19.82 -35.95
CA LYS A 273 -6.55 19.01 -37.09
C LYS A 273 -7.48 19.81 -38.01
N GLN A 274 -8.36 20.64 -37.44
CA GLN A 274 -9.25 21.51 -38.24
C GLN A 274 -8.45 22.56 -39.00
N ALA A 275 -7.49 23.24 -38.35
CA ALA A 275 -6.60 24.20 -38.98
C ALA A 275 -5.80 23.58 -40.17
N LYS A 276 -5.25 22.37 -39.99
CA LYS A 276 -4.58 21.64 -41.08
C LYS A 276 -5.52 21.29 -42.23
N ARG A 277 -6.78 20.90 -41.95
CA ARG A 277 -7.79 20.62 -42.98
C ARG A 277 -8.18 21.88 -43.76
N GLU A 278 -8.31 23.00 -43.07
CA GLU A 278 -8.63 24.30 -43.71
C GLU A 278 -7.46 24.80 -44.55
N ALA A 279 -6.23 24.72 -44.06
CA ALA A 279 -5.02 25.05 -44.82
C ALA A 279 -4.90 24.19 -46.11
N HIS A 280 -5.17 22.87 -45.98
CA HIS A 280 -5.15 21.98 -47.14
C HIS A 280 -6.23 22.32 -48.17
N LYS A 281 -7.46 22.66 -47.75
CA LYS A 281 -8.54 23.10 -48.63
C LYS A 281 -8.23 24.43 -49.28
N ALA A 282 -7.60 25.39 -48.58
CA ALA A 282 -7.16 26.65 -49.12
C ALA A 282 -6.07 26.48 -50.21
N ALA A 283 -5.08 25.61 -49.93
CA ALA A 283 -4.04 25.28 -50.92
C ALA A 283 -4.61 24.63 -52.19
N GLN A 284 -5.57 23.70 -52.06
CA GLN A 284 -6.24 23.10 -53.21
C GLN A 284 -7.04 24.13 -54.05
N LYS A 285 -7.73 25.08 -53.39
CA LYS A 285 -8.44 26.17 -54.09
C LYS A 285 -7.48 27.08 -54.85
N GLN A 286 -6.33 27.44 -54.28
CA GLN A 286 -5.31 28.22 -54.96
C GLN A 286 -4.72 27.50 -56.20
N GLN A 287 -4.42 26.21 -56.07
CA GLN A 287 -3.93 25.39 -57.17
C GLN A 287 -4.96 25.30 -58.30
N SER A 288 -6.25 25.13 -57.97
CA SER A 288 -7.32 25.07 -58.98
C SER A 288 -7.58 26.42 -59.66
N GLN A 289 -7.40 27.54 -58.96
CA GLN A 289 -7.49 28.90 -59.58
C GLN A 289 -6.30 29.18 -60.48
N ASN A 290 -5.09 28.84 -60.07
CA ASN A 290 -3.90 29.01 -60.93
C ASN A 290 -3.91 28.12 -62.15
N ALA A 291 -4.51 26.91 -62.06
CA ALA A 291 -4.71 26.05 -63.27
C ALA A 291 -5.75 26.57 -64.21
N LYS A 292 -6.81 27.29 -63.77
CA LYS A 292 -7.82 27.94 -64.61
C LYS A 292 -7.26 29.17 -65.30
N ASN A 293 -6.47 30.01 -64.62
CA ASN A 293 -5.85 31.19 -65.21
C ASN A 293 -4.82 30.82 -66.28
N LYS A 294 -4.06 29.74 -66.15
CA LYS A 294 -3.15 29.22 -67.17
C LYS A 294 -3.82 28.66 -68.41
N LYS A 295 -5.12 28.31 -68.35
CA LYS A 295 -5.91 27.84 -69.51
C LYS A 295 -6.65 28.97 -70.26
N GLY A 296 -6.77 30.16 -69.66
CA GLY A 296 -7.40 31.34 -70.28
C GLY A 296 -6.45 32.21 -71.09
N ASP A 297 -5.12 32.02 -70.95
CA ASP A 297 -4.06 32.79 -71.69
C ASP A 297 -3.50 32.01 -72.89
N LYS A 298 -4.21 31.00 -73.40
CA LYS A 298 -3.95 30.30 -74.63
C LYS A 298 -5.17 30.41 -75.53
#